data_73defd406e6c9e897e820d199fc6bd87
#
_entry.id   73defd406e6c9e897e820d199fc6bd87
#
_cell.length_a   1.000
_cell.length_b   1.000
_cell.length_c   1.000
_cell.angle_alpha   90.00
_cell.angle_beta   90.00
_cell.angle_gamma   90.00
#
_symmetry.space_group_name_H-M   'P 1'
#
loop_
_entity.id
_entity.type
_entity.pdbx_description
1 polymer ?
#
loop_
_entity_poly.entity_id
_entity_poly.type
_entity_poly.pdbx_seq_one_letter_code
_entity_poly.pdbx_strand_id
1 'polypeptide(L)'
;MTPRQTAETYDKIASFWSGEEFNRANGIAQHRRALHFVTMGKEGSSRQALDVGCGSSGRMVELLLAEGFEVEGMDVSAEMLRLARARHPGVTFHLADICTWELPQRYDFISAWDSLWHAPLAEHEGILHKLCGGLNPGGVLIFTSGGLDASEERCHELMGEPVYHATLGLPRILELVAGAGCVCRHLEYDQHPELHVYLIVQKSGGEGDGPANRLAAAHA
;
A
#
# COMPACT_ATOMS: atom_id res chain seq x y z
N MET A 1 13.88 14.89 0.00
CA MET A 1 14.01 14.43 1.41
C MET A 1 14.50 13.00 1.39
N THR A 2 15.35 12.60 2.34
CA THR A 2 15.82 11.20 2.46
C THR A 2 14.84 10.39 3.34
N PRO A 3 14.80 9.04 3.23
CA PRO A 3 13.97 8.20 4.09
C PRO A 3 14.23 8.44 5.59
N ARG A 4 15.48 8.69 5.97
CA ARG A 4 15.85 9.05 7.35
C ARG A 4 15.19 10.36 7.81
N GLN A 5 15.20 11.39 6.97
CA GLN A 5 14.54 12.67 7.29
C GLN A 5 13.02 12.50 7.39
N THR A 6 12.44 11.65 6.53
CA THR A 6 11.02 11.26 6.64
C THR A 6 10.74 10.58 7.98
N ALA A 7 11.57 9.61 8.39
CA ALA A 7 11.45 8.95 9.69
C ALA A 7 11.50 9.96 10.86
N GLU A 8 12.50 10.86 10.87
CA GLU A 8 12.67 11.88 11.90
C GLU A 8 11.46 12.84 11.98
N THR A 9 10.85 13.17 10.84
CA THR A 9 9.60 13.97 10.80
C THR A 9 8.44 13.19 11.41
N TYR A 10 8.22 11.96 10.96
CA TYR A 10 7.09 11.15 11.43
C TYR A 10 7.23 10.70 12.88
N ASP A 11 8.45 10.53 13.40
CA ASP A 11 8.70 10.28 14.84
C ASP A 11 8.13 11.42 15.71
N LYS A 12 8.23 12.67 15.27
CA LYS A 12 7.75 13.84 16.03
C LYS A 12 6.23 13.97 16.04
N ILE A 13 5.56 13.56 14.96
CA ILE A 13 4.10 13.70 14.78
C ILE A 13 3.33 12.38 14.96
N ALA A 14 4.01 11.29 15.36
CA ALA A 14 3.44 9.96 15.43
C ALA A 14 2.20 9.84 16.33
N SER A 15 2.15 10.62 17.42
CA SER A 15 1.03 10.60 18.36
C SER A 15 -0.29 11.05 17.73
N PHE A 16 -0.26 11.95 16.74
CA PHE A 16 -1.46 12.36 16.02
C PHE A 16 -2.19 11.19 15.37
N TRP A 17 -1.44 10.30 14.67
CA TRP A 17 -1.99 9.16 13.93
C TRP A 17 -2.56 8.06 14.83
N SER A 18 -2.21 8.05 16.11
CA SER A 18 -2.79 7.16 17.11
C SER A 18 -3.84 7.83 17.99
N GLY A 19 -4.00 9.15 17.88
CA GLY A 19 -4.94 9.96 18.65
C GLY A 19 -6.41 9.81 18.21
N GLU A 20 -7.31 10.33 19.04
CA GLU A 20 -8.77 10.29 18.80
C GLU A 20 -9.20 11.17 17.62
N GLU A 21 -8.44 12.22 17.31
CA GLU A 21 -8.72 13.15 16.21
C GLU A 21 -8.45 12.53 14.83
N PHE A 22 -7.67 11.46 14.77
CA PHE A 22 -7.36 10.79 13.52
C PHE A 22 -8.55 9.99 12.99
N ASN A 23 -8.95 10.28 11.74
CA ASN A 23 -10.05 9.57 11.08
C ASN A 23 -9.67 8.11 10.74
N ARG A 24 -9.96 7.19 11.62
CA ARG A 24 -9.68 5.74 11.43
C ARG A 24 -10.50 5.10 10.32
N ALA A 25 -11.54 5.75 9.79
CA ALA A 25 -12.32 5.24 8.66
C ALA A 25 -11.67 5.53 7.29
N ASN A 26 -10.69 6.46 7.26
CA ASN A 26 -9.97 6.77 6.02
C ASN A 26 -9.31 5.52 5.43
N GLY A 27 -9.61 5.24 4.16
CA GLY A 27 -9.09 4.11 3.40
C GLY A 27 -9.80 2.77 3.63
N ILE A 28 -10.62 2.62 4.68
CA ILE A 28 -11.25 1.32 5.02
C ILE A 28 -12.21 0.83 3.94
N ALA A 29 -13.04 1.70 3.38
CA ALA A 29 -13.96 1.34 2.31
C ALA A 29 -13.22 0.91 1.02
N GLN A 30 -12.13 1.62 0.71
CA GLN A 30 -11.27 1.33 -0.43
C GLN A 30 -10.56 -0.02 -0.27
N HIS A 31 -10.07 -0.33 0.93
CA HIS A 31 -9.44 -1.63 1.23
C HIS A 31 -10.45 -2.77 1.15
N ARG A 32 -11.68 -2.60 1.65
CA ARG A 32 -12.75 -3.60 1.47
C ARG A 32 -13.06 -3.85 0.01
N ARG A 33 -13.06 -2.80 -0.83
CA ARG A 33 -13.18 -2.96 -2.29
C ARG A 33 -12.02 -3.76 -2.87
N ALA A 34 -10.79 -3.47 -2.45
CA ALA A 34 -9.60 -4.19 -2.90
C ALA A 34 -9.63 -5.68 -2.56
N LEU A 35 -10.12 -6.03 -1.37
CA LEU A 35 -10.24 -7.41 -0.90
C LEU A 35 -11.16 -8.27 -1.80
N HIS A 36 -12.15 -7.68 -2.48
CA HIS A 36 -12.99 -8.42 -3.44
C HIS A 36 -12.23 -8.93 -4.66
N PHE A 37 -11.06 -8.39 -4.97
CA PHE A 37 -10.24 -8.85 -6.10
C PHE A 37 -9.23 -9.93 -5.72
N VAL A 38 -9.00 -10.17 -4.41
CA VAL A 38 -8.10 -11.25 -3.98
C VAL A 38 -8.68 -12.58 -4.42
N THR A 39 -7.96 -13.29 -5.29
CA THR A 39 -8.35 -14.66 -5.63
C THR A 39 -7.77 -15.61 -4.59
N MET A 40 -8.63 -16.49 -4.08
CA MET A 40 -8.25 -17.46 -3.05
C MET A 40 -7.11 -18.34 -3.56
N GLY A 41 -6.03 -18.39 -2.77
CA GLY A 41 -4.98 -19.41 -2.95
C GLY A 41 -5.52 -20.84 -2.73
N LYS A 42 -4.63 -21.81 -2.65
CA LYS A 42 -5.02 -23.21 -2.36
C LYS A 42 -5.78 -23.28 -1.03
N GLU A 43 -6.87 -24.03 -1.03
CA GLU A 43 -7.69 -24.29 0.15
C GLU A 43 -6.81 -24.77 1.32
N GLY A 44 -6.90 -24.13 2.49
CA GLY A 44 -6.12 -24.48 3.68
C GLY A 44 -4.77 -23.75 3.85
N SER A 45 -4.35 -22.86 2.94
CA SER A 45 -3.18 -21.99 3.17
C SER A 45 -3.59 -20.71 3.89
N SER A 46 -2.78 -20.28 4.88
CA SER A 46 -2.96 -18.95 5.50
C SER A 46 -2.67 -17.85 4.47
N ARG A 47 -3.50 -16.81 4.47
CA ARG A 47 -3.34 -15.66 3.58
C ARG A 47 -2.40 -14.65 4.22
N GLN A 48 -1.39 -14.23 3.49
CA GLN A 48 -0.37 -13.31 3.97
C GLN A 48 -0.68 -11.87 3.53
N ALA A 49 -0.59 -10.90 4.44
CA ALA A 49 -0.75 -9.50 4.12
C ALA A 49 0.40 -8.65 4.67
N LEU A 50 0.75 -7.60 3.92
CA LEU A 50 1.74 -6.60 4.31
C LEU A 50 1.11 -5.20 4.28
N ASP A 51 1.29 -4.42 5.35
CA ASP A 51 0.95 -3.00 5.40
C ASP A 51 2.23 -2.16 5.35
N VAL A 52 2.47 -1.48 4.22
CA VAL A 52 3.67 -0.68 3.92
C VAL A 52 3.45 0.77 4.32
N GLY A 53 4.28 1.29 5.22
CA GLY A 53 4.05 2.57 5.88
C GLY A 53 2.84 2.48 6.82
N CYS A 54 2.81 1.42 7.64
CA CYS A 54 1.65 1.06 8.46
C CYS A 54 1.30 2.10 9.52
N GLY A 55 2.22 3.00 9.84
CA GLY A 55 2.03 4.04 10.84
C GLY A 55 1.67 3.47 12.22
N SER A 56 0.99 4.30 13.03
CA SER A 56 0.62 3.95 14.42
C SER A 56 -0.88 3.66 14.61
N SER A 57 -1.72 3.97 13.61
CA SER A 57 -3.18 3.87 13.76
C SER A 57 -3.70 2.43 13.87
N GLY A 58 -3.01 1.47 13.21
CA GLY A 58 -3.38 0.06 13.17
C GLY A 58 -4.66 -0.26 12.40
N ARG A 59 -5.31 0.70 11.75
CA ARG A 59 -6.63 0.52 11.11
C ARG A 59 -6.63 -0.52 9.99
N MET A 60 -5.56 -0.55 9.17
CA MET A 60 -5.44 -1.53 8.09
C MET A 60 -5.08 -2.91 8.64
N VAL A 61 -4.19 -2.95 9.63
CA VAL A 61 -3.85 -4.18 10.36
C VAL A 61 -5.12 -4.82 10.96
N GLU A 62 -5.96 -4.04 11.66
CA GLU A 62 -7.22 -4.51 12.24
C GLU A 62 -8.18 -5.06 11.19
N LEU A 63 -8.33 -4.35 10.06
CA LEU A 63 -9.18 -4.81 8.96
C LEU A 63 -8.67 -6.14 8.40
N LEU A 64 -7.38 -6.24 8.08
CA LEU A 64 -6.80 -7.44 7.47
C LEU A 64 -6.82 -8.65 8.41
N LEU A 65 -6.57 -8.46 9.70
CA LEU A 65 -6.73 -9.51 10.73
C LEU A 65 -8.18 -9.99 10.79
N ALA A 66 -9.15 -9.07 10.78
CA ALA A 66 -10.59 -9.40 10.79
C ALA A 66 -11.03 -10.17 9.56
N GLU A 67 -10.38 -9.94 8.40
CA GLU A 67 -10.59 -10.67 7.15
C GLU A 67 -9.81 -11.99 7.07
N GLY A 68 -9.10 -12.37 8.16
CA GLY A 68 -8.43 -13.67 8.31
C GLY A 68 -7.07 -13.75 7.62
N PHE A 69 -6.36 -12.62 7.46
CA PHE A 69 -4.97 -12.61 7.04
C PHE A 69 -4.02 -12.76 8.23
N GLU A 70 -2.87 -13.37 8.00
CA GLU A 70 -1.68 -13.17 8.81
C GLU A 70 -1.02 -11.87 8.32
N VAL A 71 -0.85 -10.91 9.22
CA VAL A 71 -0.48 -9.54 8.87
C VAL A 71 0.92 -9.22 9.35
N GLU A 72 1.72 -8.65 8.48
CA GLU A 72 2.95 -7.96 8.81
C GLU A 72 2.81 -6.46 8.51
N GLY A 73 3.46 -5.61 9.30
CA GLY A 73 3.55 -4.18 9.05
C GLY A 73 5.00 -3.74 8.86
N MET A 74 5.24 -2.70 8.07
CA MET A 74 6.54 -2.06 8.02
C MET A 74 6.40 -0.55 8.03
N ASP A 75 7.36 0.13 8.66
CA ASP A 75 7.45 1.59 8.67
C ASP A 75 8.91 2.01 8.84
N VAL A 76 9.24 3.21 8.38
CA VAL A 76 10.56 3.82 8.54
C VAL A 76 10.71 4.53 9.89
N SER A 77 9.60 4.90 10.54
CA SER A 77 9.54 5.58 11.82
C SER A 77 9.55 4.61 13.00
N ALA A 78 10.52 4.74 13.86
CA ALA A 78 10.63 3.91 15.07
C ALA A 78 9.49 4.19 16.06
N GLU A 79 9.06 5.45 16.17
CA GLU A 79 7.99 5.85 17.08
C GLU A 79 6.61 5.36 16.57
N MET A 80 6.35 5.43 15.26
CA MET A 80 5.17 4.81 14.67
C MET A 80 5.08 3.34 15.05
N LEU A 81 6.16 2.59 14.87
CA LEU A 81 6.19 1.16 15.17
C LEU A 81 6.13 0.87 16.66
N ARG A 82 6.67 1.73 17.52
CA ARG A 82 6.50 1.58 18.97
C ARG A 82 5.02 1.62 19.36
N LEU A 83 4.27 2.57 18.80
CA LEU A 83 2.83 2.71 19.03
C LEU A 83 2.03 1.55 18.39
N ALA A 84 2.38 1.15 17.16
CA ALA A 84 1.75 0.03 16.47
C ALA A 84 1.91 -1.29 17.24
N ARG A 85 3.12 -1.59 17.75
CA ARG A 85 3.39 -2.78 18.57
C ARG A 85 2.62 -2.77 19.89
N ALA A 86 2.46 -1.61 20.51
CA ALA A 86 1.65 -1.50 21.74
C ALA A 86 0.17 -1.82 21.47
N ARG A 87 -0.34 -1.48 20.31
CA ARG A 87 -1.72 -1.74 19.87
C ARG A 87 -1.94 -3.19 19.44
N HIS A 88 -0.97 -3.77 18.75
CA HIS A 88 -1.03 -5.11 18.15
C HIS A 88 0.20 -5.95 18.50
N PRO A 89 0.34 -6.40 19.77
CA PRO A 89 1.55 -7.08 20.23
C PRO A 89 1.78 -8.44 19.55
N GLY A 90 0.76 -9.01 18.90
CA GLY A 90 0.86 -10.28 18.16
C GLY A 90 1.24 -10.13 16.68
N VAL A 91 1.41 -8.91 16.19
CA VAL A 91 1.73 -8.64 14.78
C VAL A 91 3.23 -8.38 14.63
N THR A 92 3.82 -8.93 13.58
CA THR A 92 5.22 -8.67 13.23
C THR A 92 5.35 -7.30 12.56
N PHE A 93 6.21 -6.45 13.13
CA PHE A 93 6.50 -5.11 12.58
C PHE A 93 7.98 -4.95 12.29
N HIS A 94 8.30 -4.53 11.06
CA HIS A 94 9.65 -4.31 10.55
C HIS A 94 9.99 -2.81 10.55
N LEU A 95 11.02 -2.42 11.28
CA LEU A 95 11.61 -1.09 11.16
C LEU A 95 12.54 -1.12 9.94
N ALA A 96 12.07 -0.58 8.82
CA ALA A 96 12.78 -0.69 7.55
C ALA A 96 12.46 0.47 6.61
N ASP A 97 13.36 0.72 5.67
CA ASP A 97 13.17 1.62 4.54
C ASP A 97 12.76 0.83 3.30
N ILE A 98 11.57 1.08 2.78
CA ILE A 98 11.02 0.37 1.61
C ILE A 98 11.92 0.51 0.37
N CYS A 99 12.72 1.56 0.26
CA CYS A 99 13.65 1.74 -0.85
C CYS A 99 14.68 0.60 -0.92
N THR A 100 15.17 0.14 0.25
CA THR A 100 16.25 -0.85 0.35
C THR A 100 15.84 -2.18 0.96
N TRP A 101 14.69 -2.23 1.65
CA TRP A 101 14.22 -3.44 2.30
C TRP A 101 13.75 -4.49 1.28
N GLU A 102 14.22 -5.71 1.45
CA GLU A 102 13.76 -6.87 0.68
C GLU A 102 12.55 -7.49 1.36
N LEU A 103 11.52 -7.78 0.59
CA LEU A 103 10.31 -8.43 1.11
C LEU A 103 10.65 -9.85 1.60
N PRO A 104 10.32 -10.22 2.85
CA PRO A 104 10.70 -11.52 3.40
C PRO A 104 9.97 -12.70 2.74
N GLN A 105 8.83 -12.43 2.11
CA GLN A 105 7.99 -13.43 1.45
C GLN A 105 7.11 -12.79 0.37
N ARG A 106 6.26 -13.59 -0.26
CA ARG A 106 5.18 -13.10 -1.12
C ARG A 106 3.89 -12.98 -0.34
N TYR A 107 3.04 -12.04 -0.79
CA TYR A 107 1.80 -11.70 -0.10
C TYR A 107 0.59 -11.87 -1.02
N ASP A 108 -0.56 -12.17 -0.43
CA ASP A 108 -1.85 -12.20 -1.11
C ASP A 108 -2.50 -10.82 -1.12
N PHE A 109 -2.11 -9.97 -0.16
CA PHE A 109 -2.55 -8.59 -0.08
C PHE A 109 -1.42 -7.68 0.38
N ILE A 110 -1.20 -6.59 -0.33
CA ILE A 110 -0.28 -5.52 0.09
C ILE A 110 -1.06 -4.21 0.14
N SER A 111 -0.99 -3.51 1.26
CA SER A 111 -1.46 -2.15 1.45
C SER A 111 -0.26 -1.20 1.44
N ALA A 112 -0.38 -0.06 0.74
CA ALA A 112 0.56 1.04 0.80
C ALA A 112 -0.23 2.36 0.75
N TRP A 113 -1.01 2.59 1.82
CA TRP A 113 -1.95 3.71 1.91
C TRP A 113 -1.32 4.94 2.55
N ASP A 114 -1.38 6.07 1.86
CA ASP A 114 -0.83 7.36 2.28
C ASP A 114 0.67 7.28 2.67
N SER A 115 1.46 6.44 1.97
CA SER A 115 2.83 6.15 2.38
C SER A 115 3.88 6.29 1.27
N LEU A 116 3.65 5.75 0.06
CA LEU A 116 4.69 5.66 -0.98
C LEU A 116 5.18 7.02 -1.46
N TRP A 117 4.35 8.02 -1.47
CA TRP A 117 4.71 9.37 -1.91
C TRP A 117 5.72 10.09 -1.01
N HIS A 118 6.03 9.52 0.18
CA HIS A 118 7.08 10.04 1.06
C HIS A 118 8.48 9.50 0.73
N ALA A 119 8.56 8.48 -0.13
CA ALA A 119 9.83 8.01 -0.65
C ALA A 119 10.40 9.00 -1.69
N PRO A 120 11.73 9.06 -1.87
CA PRO A 120 12.33 9.87 -2.92
C PRO A 120 11.78 9.48 -4.30
N LEU A 121 11.49 10.45 -5.17
CA LEU A 121 10.92 10.21 -6.51
C LEU A 121 11.71 9.18 -7.31
N ALA A 122 13.03 9.23 -7.23
CA ALA A 122 13.92 8.30 -7.94
C ALA A 122 13.73 6.82 -7.55
N GLU A 123 13.15 6.54 -6.37
CA GLU A 123 12.96 5.17 -5.86
C GLU A 123 11.57 4.59 -6.20
N HIS A 124 10.61 5.42 -6.65
CA HIS A 124 9.22 5.00 -6.84
C HIS A 124 9.07 3.85 -7.84
N GLU A 125 9.82 3.87 -8.96
CA GLU A 125 9.76 2.78 -9.95
C GLU A 125 10.23 1.46 -9.34
N GLY A 126 11.35 1.49 -8.61
CA GLY A 126 11.89 0.32 -7.91
C GLY A 126 10.94 -0.22 -6.84
N ILE A 127 10.31 0.69 -6.08
CA ILE A 127 9.33 0.32 -5.06
C ILE A 127 8.10 -0.34 -5.69
N LEU A 128 7.50 0.25 -6.73
CA LEU A 128 6.35 -0.35 -7.41
C LEU A 128 6.69 -1.72 -8.03
N HIS A 129 7.86 -1.86 -8.62
CA HIS A 129 8.34 -3.15 -9.15
C HIS A 129 8.47 -4.21 -8.03
N LYS A 130 9.05 -3.82 -6.89
CA LYS A 130 9.21 -4.66 -5.70
C LYS A 130 7.85 -5.10 -5.16
N LEU A 131 6.91 -4.18 -4.94
CA LEU A 131 5.59 -4.51 -4.39
C LEU A 131 4.77 -5.37 -5.34
N CYS A 132 4.73 -5.06 -6.64
CA CYS A 132 4.07 -5.90 -7.64
C CYS A 132 4.73 -7.28 -7.78
N GLY A 133 6.07 -7.34 -7.68
CA GLY A 133 6.84 -8.58 -7.69
C GLY A 133 6.63 -9.44 -6.44
N GLY A 134 6.34 -8.80 -5.31
CA GLY A 134 6.07 -9.44 -4.03
C GLY A 134 4.67 -10.03 -3.89
N LEU A 135 3.78 -9.84 -4.87
CA LEU A 135 2.46 -10.46 -4.86
C LEU A 135 2.50 -11.93 -5.27
N ASN A 136 1.70 -12.74 -4.61
CA ASN A 136 1.32 -14.06 -5.09
C ASN A 136 0.48 -13.94 -6.37
N PRO A 137 0.43 -14.96 -7.26
CA PRO A 137 -0.53 -15.00 -8.37
C PRO A 137 -1.96 -14.77 -7.86
N GLY A 138 -2.68 -13.77 -8.43
CA GLY A 138 -4.01 -13.37 -7.97
C GLY A 138 -4.03 -12.47 -6.72
N GLY A 139 -2.87 -12.20 -6.11
CA GLY A 139 -2.73 -11.26 -5.02
C GLY A 139 -2.94 -9.81 -5.45
N VAL A 140 -3.25 -8.95 -4.50
CA VAL A 140 -3.69 -7.56 -4.72
C VAL A 140 -2.80 -6.58 -3.98
N LEU A 141 -2.42 -5.51 -4.67
CA LEU A 141 -1.83 -4.32 -4.07
C LEU A 141 -2.82 -3.17 -4.18
N ILE A 142 -3.10 -2.50 -3.05
CA ILE A 142 -3.77 -1.21 -3.01
C ILE A 142 -2.77 -0.14 -2.56
N PHE A 143 -2.70 0.97 -3.28
CA PHE A 143 -1.81 2.08 -2.92
C PHE A 143 -2.37 3.42 -3.37
N THR A 144 -1.90 4.49 -2.71
CA THR A 144 -2.25 5.87 -3.04
C THR A 144 -1.11 6.56 -3.78
N SER A 145 -1.46 7.56 -4.58
CA SER A 145 -0.51 8.41 -5.31
C SER A 145 -1.12 9.80 -5.57
N GLY A 146 -0.29 10.74 -6.00
CA GLY A 146 -0.78 11.98 -6.61
C GLY A 146 -1.33 11.70 -8.01
N GLY A 147 -2.56 12.16 -8.28
CA GLY A 147 -3.27 11.98 -9.55
C GLY A 147 -2.85 12.96 -10.64
N LEU A 148 -1.56 13.11 -10.89
CA LEU A 148 -0.98 13.99 -11.90
C LEU A 148 -0.69 13.25 -13.19
N ASP A 149 -0.60 14.00 -14.30
CA ASP A 149 -0.25 13.45 -15.63
C ASP A 149 1.26 13.21 -15.79
N ALA A 150 2.09 13.92 -15.00
CA ALA A 150 3.54 13.84 -15.04
C ALA A 150 4.13 13.72 -13.63
N SER A 151 5.41 13.37 -13.55
CA SER A 151 6.12 13.30 -12.28
C SER A 151 6.27 14.68 -11.64
N GLU A 152 6.07 14.72 -10.33
CA GLU A 152 6.24 15.93 -9.51
C GLU A 152 6.76 15.54 -8.14
N GLU A 153 7.55 16.42 -7.54
CA GLU A 153 7.95 16.35 -6.14
C GLU A 153 7.83 17.71 -5.47
N ARG A 154 7.42 17.71 -4.21
CA ARG A 154 7.28 18.94 -3.42
C ARG A 154 7.50 18.68 -1.94
N CYS A 155 7.94 19.74 -1.23
CA CYS A 155 7.90 19.79 0.23
C CYS A 155 6.85 20.79 0.67
N HIS A 156 6.15 20.46 1.74
CA HIS A 156 5.23 21.36 2.42
C HIS A 156 5.33 21.14 3.93
N GLU A 157 4.60 21.92 4.70
CA GLU A 157 4.56 21.79 6.15
C GLU A 157 3.31 21.02 6.57
N LEU A 158 3.47 20.07 7.47
CA LEU A 158 2.39 19.36 8.15
C LEU A 158 2.65 19.36 9.65
N MET A 159 1.75 19.96 10.43
CA MET A 159 1.90 20.07 11.90
C MET A 159 3.22 20.73 12.35
N GLY A 160 3.71 21.72 11.59
CA GLY A 160 4.97 22.40 11.88
C GLY A 160 6.23 21.66 11.46
N GLU A 161 6.11 20.50 10.82
CA GLU A 161 7.23 19.69 10.35
C GLU A 161 7.26 19.60 8.82
N PRO A 162 8.44 19.59 8.18
CA PRO A 162 8.55 19.45 6.74
C PRO A 162 8.18 18.05 6.29
N VAL A 163 7.28 17.94 5.32
CA VAL A 163 6.85 16.68 4.70
C VAL A 163 7.10 16.74 3.21
N TYR A 164 7.64 15.66 2.67
CA TYR A 164 7.92 15.49 1.25
C TYR A 164 6.83 14.61 0.61
N HIS A 165 6.39 15.02 -0.58
CA HIS A 165 5.52 14.24 -1.43
C HIS A 165 6.08 14.16 -2.85
N ALA A 166 5.97 13.00 -3.46
CA ALA A 166 6.32 12.79 -4.86
C ALA A 166 5.33 11.84 -5.55
N THR A 167 5.23 11.96 -6.85
CA THR A 167 4.46 11.05 -7.73
C THR A 167 5.15 10.91 -9.07
N LEU A 168 5.05 9.72 -9.69
CA LEU A 168 5.53 9.48 -11.06
C LEU A 168 4.57 10.02 -12.13
N GLY A 169 3.33 10.37 -11.73
CA GLY A 169 2.23 10.59 -12.65
C GLY A 169 1.53 9.29 -13.08
N LEU A 170 0.21 9.37 -13.28
CA LEU A 170 -0.62 8.18 -13.54
C LEU A 170 -0.22 7.37 -14.78
N PRO A 171 0.11 8.00 -15.95
CA PRO A 171 0.52 7.23 -17.11
C PRO A 171 1.71 6.33 -16.81
N ARG A 172 2.73 6.85 -16.13
CA ARG A 172 3.93 6.07 -15.78
C ARG A 172 3.65 4.97 -14.77
N ILE A 173 2.82 5.26 -13.77
CA ILE A 173 2.39 4.25 -12.79
C ILE A 173 1.70 3.07 -13.48
N LEU A 174 0.77 3.33 -14.40
CA LEU A 174 0.03 2.29 -15.12
C LEU A 174 0.94 1.45 -16.03
N GLU A 175 1.93 2.07 -16.70
CA GLU A 175 2.95 1.35 -17.48
C GLU A 175 3.76 0.39 -16.60
N LEU A 176 4.24 0.86 -15.45
CA LEU A 176 5.02 0.05 -14.50
C LEU A 176 4.22 -1.12 -13.96
N VAL A 177 2.97 -0.88 -13.56
CA VAL A 177 2.05 -1.91 -13.07
C VAL A 177 1.84 -2.99 -14.14
N ALA A 178 1.57 -2.59 -15.39
CA ALA A 178 1.39 -3.53 -16.50
C ALA A 178 2.69 -4.29 -16.80
N GLY A 179 3.84 -3.59 -16.85
CA GLY A 179 5.16 -4.20 -17.06
C GLY A 179 5.56 -5.18 -15.97
N ALA A 180 5.07 -5.01 -14.75
CA ALA A 180 5.27 -5.94 -13.63
C ALA A 180 4.31 -7.14 -13.65
N GLY A 181 3.49 -7.30 -14.70
CA GLY A 181 2.52 -8.39 -14.84
C GLY A 181 1.33 -8.24 -13.90
N CYS A 182 0.93 -7.02 -13.59
CA CYS A 182 -0.28 -6.70 -12.84
C CYS A 182 -1.31 -6.02 -13.73
N VAL A 183 -2.59 -6.14 -13.35
CA VAL A 183 -3.73 -5.50 -14.03
C VAL A 183 -4.34 -4.48 -13.08
N CYS A 184 -4.52 -3.24 -13.52
CA CYS A 184 -5.27 -2.25 -12.78
C CYS A 184 -6.76 -2.66 -12.76
N ARG A 185 -7.30 -2.92 -11.58
CA ARG A 185 -8.71 -3.31 -11.35
C ARG A 185 -9.58 -2.12 -11.00
N HIS A 186 -9.00 -1.09 -10.39
CA HIS A 186 -9.71 0.12 -10.01
C HIS A 186 -8.72 1.28 -9.92
N LEU A 187 -9.19 2.48 -10.28
CA LEU A 187 -8.51 3.75 -10.10
C LEU A 187 -9.58 4.79 -9.80
N GLU A 188 -9.42 5.55 -8.72
CA GLU A 188 -10.40 6.56 -8.30
C GLU A 188 -9.72 7.76 -7.63
N TYR A 189 -10.17 8.97 -8.00
CA TYR A 189 -9.90 10.20 -7.27
C TYR A 189 -10.93 10.32 -6.15
N ASP A 190 -10.58 9.89 -4.95
CA ASP A 190 -11.52 9.71 -3.85
C ASP A 190 -11.64 10.91 -2.91
N GLN A 191 -10.84 11.96 -3.11
CA GLN A 191 -10.82 13.18 -2.28
C GLN A 191 -10.93 14.46 -3.13
N HIS A 192 -11.71 14.44 -4.20
CA HIS A 192 -11.90 15.61 -5.06
C HIS A 192 -12.34 16.85 -4.22
N PRO A 193 -11.78 18.05 -4.42
CA PRO A 193 -10.92 18.49 -5.56
C PRO A 193 -9.42 18.17 -5.42
N GLU A 194 -8.99 17.55 -4.34
CA GLU A 194 -7.60 17.14 -4.19
C GLU A 194 -7.24 16.05 -5.20
N LEU A 195 -6.01 16.09 -5.69
CA LEU A 195 -5.51 15.10 -6.63
C LEU A 195 -5.00 13.84 -5.89
N HIS A 196 -5.72 13.43 -4.86
CA HIS A 196 -5.53 12.16 -4.20
C HIS A 196 -6.17 11.06 -5.04
N VAL A 197 -5.39 10.06 -5.42
CA VAL A 197 -5.85 8.92 -6.17
C VAL A 197 -5.41 7.64 -5.50
N TYR A 198 -6.26 6.62 -5.54
CA TYR A 198 -5.82 5.28 -5.19
C TYR A 198 -6.02 4.31 -6.35
N LEU A 199 -5.14 3.32 -6.39
CA LEU A 199 -5.18 2.24 -7.36
C LEU A 199 -5.31 0.89 -6.66
N ILE A 200 -6.09 -0.01 -7.26
CA ILE A 200 -6.14 -1.42 -6.91
C ILE A 200 -5.57 -2.18 -8.10
N VAL A 201 -4.48 -2.89 -7.88
CA VAL A 201 -3.83 -3.69 -8.91
C VAL A 201 -3.75 -5.15 -8.48
N GLN A 202 -3.93 -6.06 -9.41
CA GLN A 202 -3.91 -7.49 -9.14
C GLN A 202 -2.84 -8.18 -9.97
N LYS A 203 -2.04 -9.03 -9.34
CA LYS A 203 -1.08 -9.90 -10.03
C LYS A 203 -1.80 -10.89 -10.92
N SER A 204 -1.42 -10.96 -12.19
CA SER A 204 -1.98 -11.95 -13.10
C SER A 204 -1.75 -13.37 -12.57
N GLY A 205 -2.77 -14.24 -12.68
CA GLY A 205 -2.63 -15.66 -12.43
C GLY A 205 -1.63 -16.27 -13.42
N GLY A 206 -0.89 -17.31 -13.01
CA GLY A 206 -0.05 -18.08 -13.93
C GLY A 206 -0.88 -18.64 -15.10
N GLU A 207 -0.22 -19.14 -16.13
CA GLU A 207 -0.82 -19.64 -17.38
C GLU A 207 -2.12 -20.44 -17.15
N GLY A 208 -3.27 -19.84 -17.52
CA GLY A 208 -4.62 -20.42 -17.40
C GLY A 208 -5.75 -19.41 -17.20
N ASP A 209 -5.47 -18.21 -16.74
CA ASP A 209 -6.51 -17.22 -16.36
C ASP A 209 -6.56 -16.02 -17.32
N GLY A 210 -6.40 -16.26 -18.63
CA GLY A 210 -6.57 -15.23 -19.65
C GLY A 210 -8.03 -14.72 -19.70
N PRO A 211 -8.27 -13.42 -20.02
CA PRO A 211 -9.60 -12.81 -20.05
C PRO A 211 -10.59 -13.48 -21.01
N ALA A 212 -10.10 -14.32 -21.94
CA ALA A 212 -10.93 -15.08 -22.88
C ALA A 212 -11.82 -16.14 -22.21
N ASN A 213 -11.46 -16.65 -21.02
CA ASN A 213 -12.20 -17.76 -20.39
C ASN A 213 -13.35 -17.29 -19.47
N ARG A 214 -13.40 -16.01 -19.09
CA ARG A 214 -14.44 -15.49 -18.19
C ARG A 214 -15.68 -14.97 -18.94
N LEU A 215 -15.52 -14.55 -20.21
CA LEU A 215 -16.68 -14.11 -21.03
C LEU A 215 -17.54 -15.27 -21.51
N ALA A 216 -16.99 -16.48 -21.60
CA ALA A 216 -17.73 -17.68 -22.01
C ALA A 216 -18.65 -18.25 -20.90
N ALA A 217 -18.34 -18.01 -19.62
CA ALA A 217 -19.11 -18.52 -18.49
C ALA A 217 -20.31 -17.65 -18.09
N ALA A 218 -20.41 -16.40 -18.61
CA ALA A 218 -21.49 -15.49 -18.30
C ALA A 218 -22.72 -15.61 -19.23
N HIS A 219 -22.68 -16.51 -20.24
CA HIS A 219 -23.72 -16.70 -21.23
C HIS A 219 -24.13 -18.19 -21.39
N ALA A 220 -23.86 -19.03 -20.38
CA ALA A 220 -24.34 -20.41 -20.32
C ALA A 220 -25.43 -20.58 -19.26
#